data_eb356e3630b020c47d0dd631360ca880
#
_entry.id   eb356e3630b020c47d0dd631360ca880
#
_cell.length_a   1.000
_cell.length_b   1.000
_cell.length_c   1.000
_cell.angle_alpha   90.00
_cell.angle_beta   90.00
_cell.angle_gamma   90.00
#
_symmetry.space_group_name_H-M   'P 1'
#
loop_
_entity.id
_entity.type
_entity.pdbx_description
1 polymer ?
#
loop_
_entity_poly.entity_id
_entity_poly.type
_entity_poly.pdbx_seq_one_letter_code
_entity_poly.pdbx_strand_id
1 'polypeptide(L)'
;DNVDAALESAISSHEAGDLLVAGEKYLEILKVDPSHPDANHNFGLLCAKLGEPAMGIQFLRTAIETNPNIAGYWISIIDTLVEVKDVENAKIALEKAKEVGHDNEVFEKLAANIELLRSSKTESETA
;
A
#
# COMPACT_ATOMS: atom_id res chain seq x y z
N ASP A 1 -10.54 14.19 -17.38
CA ASP A 1 -10.66 15.46 -16.65
C ASP A 1 -9.30 15.90 -16.10
N ASN A 2 -9.28 17.01 -15.38
CA ASN A 2 -8.03 17.57 -14.86
C ASN A 2 -7.37 16.67 -13.83
N VAL A 3 -8.14 15.94 -13.04
CA VAL A 3 -7.61 15.02 -12.04
C VAL A 3 -6.95 13.83 -12.71
N ASP A 4 -7.57 13.28 -13.75
CA ASP A 4 -6.99 12.15 -14.49
C ASP A 4 -5.67 12.52 -15.15
N ALA A 5 -5.60 13.69 -15.79
CA ALA A 5 -4.38 14.18 -16.40
C ALA A 5 -3.29 14.44 -15.36
N ALA A 6 -3.68 15.02 -14.21
CA ALA A 6 -2.76 15.25 -13.11
C ALA A 6 -2.21 13.94 -12.54
N LEU A 7 -3.07 12.93 -12.44
CA LEU A 7 -2.65 11.61 -11.96
C LEU A 7 -1.64 10.96 -12.90
N GLU A 8 -1.90 11.01 -14.22
CA GLU A 8 -0.99 10.48 -15.21
C GLU A 8 0.37 11.17 -15.14
N SER A 9 0.37 12.49 -14.97
CA SER A 9 1.61 13.26 -14.83
C SER A 9 2.37 12.86 -13.56
N ALA A 10 1.67 12.66 -12.45
CA ALA A 10 2.28 12.23 -11.20
C ALA A 10 2.90 10.84 -11.33
N ILE A 11 2.18 9.92 -11.95
CA ILE A 11 2.65 8.55 -12.18
C ILE A 11 3.90 8.56 -13.08
N SER A 12 3.89 9.37 -14.13
CA SER A 12 5.04 9.48 -15.03
C SER A 12 6.29 9.97 -14.28
N SER A 13 6.14 10.97 -13.43
CA SER A 13 7.25 11.45 -12.59
C SER A 13 7.74 10.37 -11.64
N HIS A 14 6.82 9.62 -11.06
CA HIS A 14 7.10 8.53 -10.14
C HIS A 14 7.92 7.43 -10.86
N GLU A 15 7.47 7.01 -12.02
CA GLU A 15 8.14 5.98 -12.82
C GLU A 15 9.52 6.45 -13.30
N ALA A 16 9.68 7.73 -13.56
CA ALA A 16 10.96 8.31 -13.96
C ALA A 16 11.95 8.45 -12.79
N GLY A 17 11.51 8.20 -11.57
CA GLY A 17 12.35 8.33 -10.38
C GLY A 17 12.38 9.73 -9.79
N ASP A 18 11.59 10.67 -10.32
CA ASP A 18 11.49 12.04 -9.80
C ASP A 18 10.52 12.04 -8.62
N LEU A 19 10.94 11.41 -7.52
CA LEU A 19 10.05 11.10 -6.41
C LEU A 19 9.51 12.33 -5.68
N LEU A 20 10.32 13.38 -5.51
CA LEU A 20 9.86 14.61 -4.87
C LEU A 20 8.82 15.31 -5.73
N VAL A 21 9.06 15.38 -7.04
CA VAL A 21 8.11 15.99 -7.97
C VAL A 21 6.81 15.19 -8.01
N ALA A 22 6.92 13.86 -8.06
CA ALA A 22 5.74 12.99 -8.02
C ALA A 22 4.92 13.23 -6.76
N GLY A 23 5.60 13.32 -5.60
CA GLY A 23 4.95 13.57 -4.33
C GLY A 23 4.16 14.88 -4.31
N GLU A 24 4.76 15.95 -4.82
CA GLU A 24 4.10 17.25 -4.92
C GLU A 24 2.83 17.15 -5.79
N LYS A 25 2.93 16.42 -6.90
CA LYS A 25 1.79 16.25 -7.81
C LYS A 25 0.67 15.42 -7.18
N TYR A 26 1.01 14.33 -6.47
CA TYR A 26 -0.02 13.56 -5.75
C TYR A 26 -0.71 14.42 -4.68
N LEU A 27 0.07 15.22 -3.94
CA LEU A 27 -0.50 16.08 -2.89
C LEU A 27 -1.44 17.12 -3.48
N GLU A 28 -1.15 17.67 -4.66
CA GLU A 28 -2.06 18.60 -5.32
C GLU A 28 -3.39 17.92 -5.65
N ILE A 29 -3.35 16.67 -6.10
CA ILE A 29 -4.57 15.90 -6.37
C ILE A 29 -5.36 15.70 -5.07
N LEU A 30 -4.66 15.32 -3.99
CA LEU A 30 -5.30 15.03 -2.71
C LEU A 30 -5.87 16.27 -2.03
N LYS A 31 -5.38 17.46 -2.37
CA LYS A 31 -6.02 18.72 -1.92
C LYS A 31 -7.39 18.90 -2.52
N VAL A 32 -7.56 18.50 -3.78
CA VAL A 32 -8.83 18.62 -4.50
C VAL A 32 -9.76 17.47 -4.16
N ASP A 33 -9.21 16.26 -4.09
CA ASP A 33 -9.98 15.04 -3.81
C ASP A 33 -9.22 14.18 -2.79
N PRO A 34 -9.42 14.44 -1.49
CA PRO A 34 -8.68 13.73 -0.43
C PRO A 34 -8.88 12.22 -0.40
N SER A 35 -9.99 11.73 -0.95
CA SER A 35 -10.27 10.29 -0.97
C SER A 35 -10.04 9.64 -2.32
N HIS A 36 -9.36 10.32 -3.24
CA HIS A 36 -9.06 9.74 -4.56
C HIS A 36 -8.27 8.43 -4.37
N PRO A 37 -8.83 7.27 -4.78
CA PRO A 37 -8.22 5.99 -4.42
C PRO A 37 -6.82 5.80 -5.01
N ASP A 38 -6.65 6.01 -6.30
CA ASP A 38 -5.35 5.80 -6.96
C ASP A 38 -4.29 6.78 -6.47
N ALA A 39 -4.66 8.04 -6.23
CA ALA A 39 -3.71 9.01 -5.70
C ALA A 39 -3.26 8.63 -4.29
N ASN A 40 -4.18 8.18 -3.44
CA ASN A 40 -3.84 7.69 -2.10
C ASN A 40 -2.93 6.46 -2.18
N HIS A 41 -3.25 5.52 -3.06
CA HIS A 41 -2.46 4.30 -3.22
C HIS A 41 -1.04 4.64 -3.69
N ASN A 42 -0.92 5.41 -4.75
CA ASN A 42 0.38 5.72 -5.33
C ASN A 42 1.22 6.60 -4.41
N PHE A 43 0.60 7.58 -3.74
CA PHE A 43 1.32 8.40 -2.77
C PHE A 43 1.75 7.57 -1.56
N GLY A 44 0.92 6.64 -1.12
CA GLY A 44 1.28 5.72 -0.04
C GLY A 44 2.51 4.90 -0.37
N LEU A 45 2.57 4.34 -1.59
CA LEU A 45 3.73 3.59 -2.06
C LEU A 45 4.97 4.49 -2.12
N LEU A 46 4.80 5.72 -2.57
CA LEU A 46 5.89 6.68 -2.64
C LEU A 46 6.44 7.00 -1.24
N CYS A 47 5.57 7.23 -0.27
CA CYS A 47 5.97 7.49 1.11
C CYS A 47 6.78 6.32 1.68
N ALA A 48 6.32 5.09 1.46
CA ALA A 48 7.04 3.91 1.92
C ALA A 48 8.43 3.82 1.30
N LYS A 49 8.53 4.11 0.02
CA LYS A 49 9.79 4.10 -0.72
C LYS A 49 10.76 5.17 -0.21
N LEU A 50 10.23 6.29 0.25
CA LEU A 50 11.04 7.39 0.81
C LEU A 50 11.38 7.19 2.29
N GLY A 51 11.08 6.04 2.85
CA GLY A 51 11.42 5.73 4.23
C GLY A 51 10.38 6.15 5.25
N GLU A 52 9.16 6.42 4.82
CA GLU A 52 8.04 6.80 5.66
C GLU A 52 6.91 5.80 5.55
N PRO A 53 7.15 4.50 5.90
CA PRO A 53 6.13 3.47 5.71
C PRO A 53 4.89 3.65 6.58
N ALA A 54 5.03 4.19 7.79
CA ALA A 54 3.88 4.43 8.66
C ALA A 54 2.91 5.43 8.02
N MET A 55 3.44 6.50 7.44
CA MET A 55 2.64 7.46 6.69
C MET A 55 2.03 6.81 5.46
N GLY A 56 2.83 6.03 4.72
CA GLY A 56 2.37 5.33 3.54
C GLY A 56 1.19 4.40 3.81
N ILE A 57 1.24 3.68 4.92
CA ILE A 57 0.17 2.76 5.32
C ILE A 57 -1.16 3.51 5.51
N GLN A 58 -1.13 4.72 6.05
CA GLN A 58 -2.35 5.50 6.23
C GLN A 58 -2.99 5.86 4.89
N PHE A 59 -2.19 6.25 3.90
CA PHE A 59 -2.71 6.54 2.55
C PHE A 59 -3.21 5.28 1.86
N LEU A 60 -2.50 4.16 2.00
CA LEU A 60 -2.94 2.88 1.44
C LEU A 60 -4.27 2.45 2.06
N ARG A 61 -4.44 2.68 3.36
CA ARG A 61 -5.69 2.37 4.04
C ARG A 61 -6.85 3.18 3.48
N THR A 62 -6.63 4.48 3.22
CA THR A 62 -7.66 5.33 2.62
C THR A 62 -8.07 4.81 1.25
N ALA A 63 -7.10 4.36 0.44
CA ALA A 63 -7.41 3.79 -0.88
C ALA A 63 -8.33 2.57 -0.75
N ILE A 64 -8.02 1.68 0.19
CA ILE A 64 -8.79 0.46 0.43
C ILE A 64 -10.20 0.79 0.95
N GLU A 65 -10.31 1.72 1.89
CA GLU A 65 -11.60 2.13 2.44
C GLU A 65 -12.49 2.74 1.36
N THR A 66 -11.90 3.47 0.43
CA THR A 66 -12.64 4.12 -0.65
C THR A 66 -13.03 3.12 -1.73
N ASN A 67 -12.14 2.18 -2.07
CA ASN A 67 -12.42 1.17 -3.09
C ASN A 67 -11.76 -0.17 -2.74
N PRO A 68 -12.45 -1.01 -1.94
CA PRO A 68 -11.88 -2.29 -1.50
C PRO A 68 -11.81 -3.36 -2.59
N ASN A 69 -12.35 -3.09 -3.77
CA ASN A 69 -12.41 -4.09 -4.85
C ASN A 69 -11.16 -4.15 -5.71
N ILE A 70 -10.19 -3.29 -5.47
CA ILE A 70 -8.94 -3.28 -6.23
C ILE A 70 -7.90 -4.13 -5.50
N ALA A 71 -7.59 -5.29 -6.03
CA ALA A 71 -6.64 -6.23 -5.40
C ALA A 71 -5.27 -5.59 -5.13
N GLY A 72 -4.80 -4.76 -6.06
CA GLY A 72 -3.49 -4.10 -5.92
C GLY A 72 -3.36 -3.26 -4.66
N TYR A 73 -4.43 -2.65 -4.19
CA TYR A 73 -4.39 -1.84 -2.97
C TYR A 73 -4.11 -2.72 -1.75
N TRP A 74 -4.75 -3.90 -1.69
CA TRP A 74 -4.52 -4.86 -0.61
C TRP A 74 -3.11 -5.43 -0.65
N ILE A 75 -2.64 -5.77 -1.84
CA ILE A 75 -1.28 -6.28 -2.03
C ILE A 75 -0.26 -5.27 -1.51
N SER A 76 -0.45 -4.00 -1.87
CA SER A 76 0.47 -2.94 -1.46
C SER A 76 0.52 -2.74 0.06
N ILE A 77 -0.65 -2.74 0.73
CA ILE A 77 -0.65 -2.55 2.18
C ILE A 77 -0.06 -3.76 2.91
N ILE A 78 -0.39 -4.97 2.44
CA ILE A 78 0.15 -6.18 3.07
C ILE A 78 1.67 -6.23 2.90
N ASP A 79 2.17 -5.96 1.69
CA ASP A 79 3.62 -5.93 1.44
C ASP A 79 4.32 -4.90 2.33
N THR A 80 3.72 -3.72 2.48
CA THR A 80 4.32 -2.67 3.32
C THR A 80 4.33 -3.09 4.79
N LEU A 81 3.26 -3.70 5.26
CA LEU A 81 3.19 -4.21 6.64
C LEU A 81 4.23 -5.31 6.88
N VAL A 82 4.43 -6.19 5.91
CA VAL A 82 5.46 -7.23 5.99
C VAL A 82 6.86 -6.60 6.04
N GLU A 83 7.10 -5.56 5.23
CA GLU A 83 8.40 -4.86 5.23
C GLU A 83 8.73 -4.26 6.59
N VAL A 84 7.73 -3.72 7.29
CA VAL A 84 7.95 -3.15 8.63
C VAL A 84 7.81 -4.20 9.73
N LYS A 85 7.62 -5.45 9.35
CA LYS A 85 7.54 -6.60 10.27
C LYS A 85 6.34 -6.53 11.22
N ASP A 86 5.27 -5.91 10.76
CA ASP A 86 4.01 -5.85 11.52
C ASP A 86 3.14 -7.06 11.18
N VAL A 87 3.46 -8.20 11.77
CA VAL A 87 2.80 -9.48 11.52
C VAL A 87 1.30 -9.40 11.80
N GLU A 88 0.94 -8.81 12.93
CA GLU A 88 -0.45 -8.73 13.37
C GLU A 88 -1.34 -8.02 12.35
N ASN A 89 -0.94 -6.81 11.96
CA ASN A 89 -1.73 -6.03 11.01
C ASN A 89 -1.68 -6.62 9.59
N ALA A 90 -0.55 -7.23 9.20
CA ALA A 90 -0.46 -7.90 7.90
C ALA A 90 -1.47 -9.05 7.83
N LYS A 91 -1.58 -9.83 8.90
CA LYS A 91 -2.53 -10.94 8.97
C LYS A 91 -3.99 -10.45 8.93
N ILE A 92 -4.28 -9.39 9.68
CA ILE A 92 -5.63 -8.79 9.69
C ILE A 92 -5.99 -8.31 8.28
N ALA A 93 -5.07 -7.61 7.62
CA ALA A 93 -5.32 -7.11 6.26
C ALA A 93 -5.55 -8.25 5.28
N LEU A 94 -4.77 -9.33 5.38
CA LEU A 94 -4.95 -10.50 4.52
C LEU A 94 -6.33 -11.13 4.73
N GLU A 95 -6.76 -11.29 5.97
CA GLU A 95 -8.07 -11.86 6.28
C GLU A 95 -9.21 -11.01 5.72
N LYS A 96 -9.10 -9.68 5.86
CA LYS A 96 -10.10 -8.76 5.31
C LYS A 96 -10.12 -8.79 3.79
N ALA A 97 -8.96 -8.88 3.14
CA ALA A 97 -8.88 -9.00 1.69
C ALA A 97 -9.61 -10.25 1.20
N LYS A 98 -9.43 -11.36 1.89
CA LYS A 98 -10.13 -12.61 1.55
C LYS A 98 -11.63 -12.49 1.73
N GLU A 99 -12.10 -11.82 2.78
CA GLU A 99 -13.53 -11.59 3.00
C GLU A 99 -14.16 -10.78 1.87
N VAL A 100 -13.42 -9.85 1.30
CA VAL A 100 -13.88 -9.06 0.15
C VAL A 100 -13.88 -9.87 -1.15
N GLY A 101 -13.15 -10.99 -1.19
CA GLY A 101 -13.10 -11.87 -2.35
C GLY A 101 -11.73 -11.96 -3.01
N HIS A 102 -10.72 -11.33 -2.43
CA HIS A 102 -9.34 -11.40 -2.95
C HIS A 102 -8.67 -12.64 -2.37
N ASP A 103 -8.80 -13.76 -3.07
CA ASP A 103 -8.27 -15.03 -2.62
C ASP A 103 -7.77 -15.84 -3.83
N ASN A 104 -6.60 -15.47 -4.30
CA ASN A 104 -5.96 -16.14 -5.43
C ASN A 104 -4.51 -16.47 -5.07
N GLU A 105 -3.75 -16.95 -6.05
CA GLU A 105 -2.37 -17.36 -5.85
C GLU A 105 -1.48 -16.25 -5.27
N VAL A 106 -1.72 -14.99 -5.67
CA VAL A 106 -0.95 -13.85 -5.14
C VAL A 106 -1.18 -13.74 -3.64
N PHE A 107 -2.42 -13.83 -3.18
CA PHE A 107 -2.75 -13.73 -1.76
C PHE A 107 -2.28 -14.95 -0.97
N GLU A 108 -2.19 -16.12 -1.60
CA GLU A 108 -1.58 -17.30 -0.98
C GLU A 108 -0.08 -17.08 -0.74
N LYS A 109 0.61 -16.42 -1.67
CA LYS A 109 2.02 -16.06 -1.50
C LYS A 109 2.20 -15.05 -0.38
N LEU A 110 1.30 -14.08 -0.29
CA LEU A 110 1.32 -13.10 0.80
C LEU A 110 1.14 -13.80 2.15
N ALA A 111 0.22 -14.77 2.22
CA ALA A 111 0.02 -15.56 3.44
C ALA A 111 1.29 -16.31 3.83
N ALA A 112 1.98 -16.91 2.86
CA ALA A 112 3.23 -17.62 3.10
C ALA A 112 4.32 -16.66 3.62
N ASN A 113 4.40 -15.45 3.06
CA ASN A 113 5.36 -14.44 3.51
C ASN A 113 5.09 -14.02 4.96
N ILE A 114 3.82 -13.87 5.32
CA ILE A 114 3.43 -13.54 6.69
C ILE A 114 3.82 -14.66 7.65
N GLU A 115 3.60 -15.92 7.26
CA GLU A 115 3.97 -17.07 8.09
C GLU A 115 5.48 -17.17 8.29
N LEU A 116 6.25 -16.91 7.23
CA LEU A 116 7.71 -16.90 7.33
C LEU A 116 8.18 -15.81 8.30
N LEU A 117 7.56 -14.64 8.22
CA LEU A 117 7.89 -13.53 9.11
C LEU A 117 7.53 -13.87 10.56
N ARG A 118 6.37 -14.49 10.78
CA ARG A 118 5.92 -14.90 12.11
C ARG A 118 6.87 -15.93 12.72
N SER A 119 7.26 -16.93 11.95
CA SER A 119 8.19 -17.98 12.41
C SER A 119 9.56 -17.41 12.75
N SER A 120 10.08 -16.53 11.90
CA SER A 120 11.36 -15.87 12.13
C SER A 120 11.34 -15.03 13.42
N LYS A 121 10.23 -14.29 13.65
CA LYS A 121 10.06 -13.49 14.86
C LYS A 121 10.02 -14.36 16.11
N THR A 122 9.30 -15.50 16.04
CA THR A 122 9.20 -16.44 17.16
C THR A 122 10.56 -17.06 17.48
N GLU A 123 11.31 -17.46 16.47
CA GLU A 123 12.66 -18.00 16.65
C GLU A 123 13.59 -16.98 17.32
N SER A 124 13.51 -15.72 16.89
CA SER A 124 14.28 -14.63 17.47
C SER A 124 13.92 -14.41 18.94
N GLU A 125 12.65 -14.53 19.30
CA GLU A 125 12.18 -14.37 20.68
C GLU A 125 12.62 -15.53 21.58
N THR A 126 12.75 -16.73 21.02
CA THR A 126 13.14 -17.91 21.80
C THR A 126 14.66 -18.11 21.88
N ALA A 127 15.39 -17.43 21.05
CA ALA A 127 16.85 -17.49 21.07
C ALA A 127 17.42 -16.58 22.16
#